data_9f9fdf616266a04d194d3dca52c97485
#
_entry.id   9f9fdf616266a04d194d3dca52c97485
#
_cell.length_a   1.000
_cell.length_b   1.000
_cell.length_c   1.000
_cell.angle_alpha   90.00
_cell.angle_beta   90.00
_cell.angle_gamma   90.00
#
_symmetry.space_group_name_H-M   'P 1'
#
loop_
_entity.id
_entity.type
_entity.pdbx_description
1 polymer ?
#
loop_
_entity_poly.entity_id
_entity_poly.type
_entity_poly.pdbx_seq_one_letter_code
_entity_poly.pdbx_strand_id
1 'polypeptide(L)'
;LWTYDVFPKVFEAGKEAEIHIHYTGGRKSMSPEQTYEATVMWMSGSNGNYPATEYKRVVPFNGTEDGSFTIKVELPHEGEYHIWCCFGTFSVYAVSGDLVGVYPFMGDLHLHSTYSDGSQTPEFVASSYRAHGCDFLAITDHYRYYPSLRVMESFKDIPNELTLLTGEE
;
A
#
# COMPACT_ATOMS: atom_id res chain seq x y z
N LEU A 1 1.52 -7.58 11.50
CA LEU A 1 0.08 -7.31 11.48
C LEU A 1 -0.09 -5.79 11.43
N TRP A 2 -0.70 -5.32 10.37
CA TRP A 2 -1.08 -3.92 10.24
C TRP A 2 -2.17 -3.62 11.25
N THR A 3 -1.98 -2.56 12.03
CA THR A 3 -2.94 -2.09 13.03
C THR A 3 -4.01 -1.19 12.38
N TYR A 4 -3.71 -0.69 11.20
CA TYR A 4 -4.57 0.22 10.43
C TYR A 4 -4.55 -0.13 8.95
N ASP A 5 -5.65 0.13 8.26
CA ASP A 5 -5.78 0.07 6.81
C ASP A 5 -6.42 1.36 6.28
N VAL A 6 -6.12 1.69 5.02
CA VAL A 6 -6.61 2.91 4.35
C VAL A 6 -7.55 2.52 3.23
N PHE A 7 -8.75 3.11 3.24
CA PHE A 7 -9.72 2.92 2.18
C PHE A 7 -10.63 4.15 2.04
N PRO A 8 -10.90 4.63 0.82
CA PRO A 8 -10.26 4.26 -0.44
C PRO A 8 -8.79 4.67 -0.49
N LYS A 9 -8.02 4.08 -1.41
CA LYS A 9 -6.60 4.41 -1.63
C LYS A 9 -6.36 5.34 -2.82
N VAL A 10 -7.34 5.50 -3.70
CA VAL A 10 -7.25 6.28 -4.93
C VAL A 10 -8.27 7.42 -4.91
N PHE A 11 -7.80 8.61 -5.20
CA PHE A 11 -8.56 9.86 -5.19
C PHE A 11 -8.35 10.64 -6.48
N GLU A 12 -9.20 11.60 -6.77
CA GLU A 12 -9.03 12.51 -7.91
C GLU A 12 -8.05 13.63 -7.56
N ALA A 13 -7.02 13.82 -8.40
CA ALA A 13 -6.07 14.91 -8.25
C ALA A 13 -6.76 16.28 -8.41
N GLY A 14 -6.29 17.27 -7.65
CA GLY A 14 -6.85 18.62 -7.66
C GLY A 14 -8.14 18.76 -6.85
N LYS A 15 -8.57 17.73 -6.13
CA LYS A 15 -9.74 17.77 -5.25
C LYS A 15 -9.39 17.50 -3.79
N GLU A 16 -10.32 17.90 -2.90
CA GLU A 16 -10.24 17.50 -1.50
C GLU A 16 -10.57 16.01 -1.37
N ALA A 17 -9.65 15.28 -0.74
CA ALA A 17 -9.80 13.87 -0.42
C ALA A 17 -10.24 13.70 1.03
N GLU A 18 -11.23 12.85 1.25
CA GLU A 18 -11.60 12.36 2.58
C GLU A 18 -11.05 10.95 2.75
N ILE A 19 -9.94 10.84 3.49
CA ILE A 19 -9.15 9.62 3.62
C ILE A 19 -9.50 8.95 4.93
N HIS A 20 -10.09 7.76 4.87
CA HIS A 20 -10.46 6.97 6.03
C HIS A 20 -9.35 5.98 6.38
N ILE A 21 -8.86 6.05 7.61
CA ILE A 21 -7.89 5.13 8.16
C ILE A 21 -8.59 4.28 9.22
N HIS A 22 -8.81 3.01 8.88
CA HIS A 22 -9.56 2.07 9.69
C HIS A 22 -8.64 1.31 10.63
N TYR A 23 -9.03 1.25 11.91
CA TYR A 23 -8.35 0.42 12.89
C TYR A 23 -8.72 -1.05 12.69
N THR A 24 -7.70 -1.89 12.44
CA THR A 24 -7.89 -3.33 12.16
C THR A 24 -7.60 -4.23 13.36
N GLY A 25 -7.27 -3.63 14.51
CA GLY A 25 -6.95 -4.33 15.75
C GLY A 25 -5.46 -4.28 16.12
N GLY A 26 -5.15 -4.53 17.40
CA GLY A 26 -3.80 -4.49 17.93
C GLY A 26 -3.70 -3.77 19.28
N ARG A 27 -2.48 -3.38 19.66
CA ARG A 27 -2.19 -2.86 21.02
C ARG A 27 -2.45 -1.37 21.25
N LYS A 28 -2.70 -0.58 20.19
CA LYS A 28 -2.85 0.88 20.34
C LYS A 28 -4.15 1.33 19.71
N SER A 29 -5.10 1.66 20.56
CA SER A 29 -6.26 2.46 20.18
C SER A 29 -5.95 3.94 20.40
N MET A 30 -6.55 4.77 19.58
CA MET A 30 -6.54 6.22 19.66
C MET A 30 -7.55 6.69 20.73
N SER A 31 -7.25 7.79 21.42
CA SER A 31 -8.25 8.44 22.26
C SER A 31 -9.10 9.41 21.44
N PRO A 32 -10.42 9.28 21.42
CA PRO A 32 -11.29 10.19 20.65
C PRO A 32 -11.30 11.63 21.18
N GLU A 33 -10.88 11.82 22.44
CA GLU A 33 -10.81 13.14 23.07
C GLU A 33 -9.55 13.94 22.73
N GLN A 34 -8.54 13.26 22.15
CA GLN A 34 -7.27 13.87 21.80
C GLN A 34 -7.22 14.26 20.33
N THR A 35 -6.71 15.45 20.06
CA THR A 35 -6.37 15.88 18.69
C THR A 35 -4.94 15.45 18.36
N TYR A 36 -4.78 14.84 17.20
CA TYR A 36 -3.51 14.39 16.62
C TYR A 36 -3.20 15.16 15.35
N GLU A 37 -2.00 15.03 14.85
CA GLU A 37 -1.58 15.64 13.59
C GLU A 37 -1.03 14.58 12.64
N ALA A 38 -1.39 14.71 11.38
CA ALA A 38 -0.79 13.96 10.27
C ALA A 38 -0.07 14.91 9.33
N THR A 39 1.08 14.48 8.84
CA THR A 39 1.79 15.17 7.77
C THR A 39 1.52 14.45 6.46
N VAL A 40 0.88 15.12 5.53
CA VAL A 40 0.61 14.62 4.18
C VAL A 40 1.63 15.21 3.23
N MET A 41 2.33 14.35 2.48
CA MET A 41 3.40 14.74 1.58
C MET A 41 3.23 14.07 0.22
N TRP A 42 3.38 14.85 -0.85
CA TRP A 42 3.48 14.33 -2.20
C TRP A 42 4.87 13.73 -2.46
N MET A 43 4.88 12.52 -2.97
CA MET A 43 6.10 11.73 -3.19
C MET A 43 6.54 11.79 -4.66
N SER A 44 6.61 12.98 -5.26
CA SER A 44 6.99 13.11 -6.65
C SER A 44 8.38 12.52 -6.91
N GLY A 45 8.42 11.56 -7.83
CA GLY A 45 9.58 10.71 -8.09
C GLY A 45 10.74 11.36 -8.84
N SER A 46 11.04 12.63 -8.63
CA SER A 46 12.22 13.21 -9.20
C SER A 46 13.47 12.79 -8.40
N ASN A 47 14.23 11.84 -8.96
CA ASN A 47 15.62 11.53 -8.60
C ASN A 47 15.89 10.83 -7.26
N GLY A 48 14.97 10.08 -6.68
CA GLY A 48 15.25 9.23 -5.51
C GLY A 48 15.59 9.99 -4.23
N ASN A 49 15.47 11.30 -4.20
CA ASN A 49 15.65 12.12 -3.01
C ASN A 49 14.29 12.28 -2.29
N TYR A 50 14.18 11.67 -1.17
CA TYR A 50 13.06 11.76 -0.24
C TYR A 50 13.13 13.02 0.62
N PRO A 51 11.99 13.63 0.93
CA PRO A 51 10.76 13.77 0.15
C PRO A 51 10.83 15.00 -0.76
N ALA A 52 10.09 14.99 -1.86
CA ALA A 52 9.87 16.22 -2.60
C ALA A 52 9.14 17.21 -1.66
N THR A 53 9.81 18.31 -1.36
CA THR A 53 9.32 19.32 -0.40
C THR A 53 8.25 20.23 -0.98
N GLU A 54 7.86 20.03 -2.25
CA GLU A 54 6.95 20.91 -2.99
C GLU A 54 5.53 20.92 -2.44
N TYR A 55 5.08 19.79 -1.90
CA TYR A 55 3.79 19.73 -1.21
C TYR A 55 3.90 18.98 0.11
N LYS A 56 3.68 19.73 1.19
CA LYS A 56 3.59 19.21 2.55
C LYS A 56 2.48 19.94 3.29
N ARG A 57 1.56 19.21 3.93
CA ARG A 57 0.51 19.75 4.77
C ARG A 57 0.48 19.02 6.10
N VAL A 58 0.25 19.78 7.15
CA VAL A 58 -0.06 19.24 8.48
C VAL A 58 -1.56 19.39 8.69
N VAL A 59 -2.22 18.28 8.98
CA VAL A 59 -3.68 18.20 9.10
C VAL A 59 -4.02 17.65 10.49
N PRO A 60 -4.80 18.39 11.31
CA PRO A 60 -5.29 17.88 12.57
C PRO A 60 -6.41 16.86 12.34
N PHE A 61 -6.49 15.86 13.21
CA PHE A 61 -7.56 14.88 13.20
C PHE A 61 -7.86 14.35 14.61
N ASN A 62 -9.06 13.82 14.79
CA ASN A 62 -9.47 13.13 16.00
C ASN A 62 -9.83 11.69 15.67
N GLY A 63 -9.66 10.79 16.63
CA GLY A 63 -10.09 9.41 16.51
C GLY A 63 -11.59 9.26 16.70
N THR A 64 -12.10 8.12 16.27
CA THR A 64 -13.43 7.63 16.62
C THR A 64 -13.34 6.64 17.77
N GLU A 65 -14.48 6.24 18.36
CA GLU A 65 -14.53 5.30 19.49
C GLU A 65 -13.95 3.92 19.14
N ASP A 66 -14.01 3.53 17.87
CA ASP A 66 -13.43 2.28 17.37
C ASP A 66 -11.92 2.38 17.07
N GLY A 67 -11.33 3.56 17.25
CA GLY A 67 -9.91 3.82 17.02
C GLY A 67 -9.55 4.18 15.58
N SER A 68 -10.53 4.29 14.69
CA SER A 68 -10.35 4.77 13.31
C SER A 68 -10.27 6.30 13.27
N PHE A 69 -9.86 6.87 12.14
CA PHE A 69 -9.84 8.32 11.95
C PHE A 69 -9.96 8.72 10.48
N THR A 70 -10.28 9.97 10.25
CA THR A 70 -10.43 10.54 8.91
C THR A 70 -9.59 11.79 8.77
N ILE A 71 -8.92 11.93 7.63
CA ILE A 71 -8.14 13.10 7.25
C ILE A 71 -8.78 13.71 6.02
N LYS A 72 -9.01 15.04 6.06
CA LYS A 72 -9.49 15.82 4.91
C LYS A 72 -8.35 16.72 4.43
N VAL A 73 -7.95 16.53 3.17
CA VAL A 73 -6.84 17.26 2.59
C VAL A 73 -6.97 17.34 1.08
N GLU A 74 -6.57 18.47 0.49
CA GLU A 74 -6.44 18.58 -0.95
C GLU A 74 -5.21 17.82 -1.44
N LEU A 75 -5.37 17.07 -2.54
CA LEU A 75 -4.28 16.36 -3.23
C LEU A 75 -4.05 16.99 -4.61
N PRO A 76 -3.27 18.09 -4.71
CA PRO A 76 -3.23 18.93 -5.93
C PRO A 76 -2.56 18.27 -7.13
N HIS A 77 -1.71 17.27 -6.92
CA HIS A 77 -0.90 16.65 -7.97
C HIS A 77 -1.25 15.18 -8.14
N GLU A 78 -1.10 14.65 -9.34
CA GLU A 78 -1.13 13.21 -9.57
C GLU A 78 0.09 12.53 -8.95
N GLY A 79 -0.07 11.31 -8.47
CA GLY A 79 1.00 10.48 -7.90
C GLY A 79 0.72 9.98 -6.49
N GLU A 80 1.76 9.48 -5.86
CA GLU A 80 1.73 8.93 -4.52
C GLU A 80 1.82 10.02 -3.46
N TYR A 81 1.05 9.85 -2.39
CA TYR A 81 1.13 10.67 -1.18
C TYR A 81 1.36 9.78 0.04
N HIS A 82 2.29 10.18 0.89
CA HIS A 82 2.49 9.58 2.20
C HIS A 82 1.82 10.41 3.29
N ILE A 83 1.13 9.73 4.17
CA ILE A 83 0.49 10.29 5.36
C ILE A 83 1.25 9.77 6.57
N TRP A 84 2.01 10.62 7.23
CA TRP A 84 2.79 10.29 8.42
C TRP A 84 2.09 10.79 9.67
N CYS A 85 1.89 9.91 10.62
CA CYS A 85 1.40 10.28 11.95
C CYS A 85 1.96 9.33 13.02
N CYS A 86 1.62 9.56 14.28
CA CYS A 86 2.08 8.73 15.40
C CYS A 86 1.57 7.27 15.35
N PHE A 87 0.62 6.96 14.49
CA PHE A 87 0.05 5.61 14.33
C PHE A 87 0.66 4.82 13.16
N GLY A 88 1.38 5.48 12.29
CA GLY A 88 2.06 4.84 11.16
C GLY A 88 2.27 5.76 9.96
N THR A 89 2.69 5.14 8.88
CA THR A 89 2.78 5.75 7.56
C THR A 89 1.81 5.04 6.63
N PHE A 90 1.02 5.81 5.91
CA PHE A 90 0.01 5.31 4.98
C PHE A 90 0.26 5.90 3.61
N SER A 91 0.03 5.11 2.56
CA SER A 91 0.11 5.58 1.17
C SER A 91 -1.28 5.69 0.57
N VAL A 92 -1.52 6.78 -0.14
CA VAL A 92 -2.68 6.99 -1.01
C VAL A 92 -2.23 7.56 -2.34
N TYR A 93 -3.06 7.48 -3.35
CA TYR A 93 -2.73 7.90 -4.71
C TYR A 93 -3.77 8.88 -5.23
N ALA A 94 -3.30 9.97 -5.84
CA ALA A 94 -4.15 10.86 -6.61
C ALA A 94 -3.94 10.63 -8.10
N VAL A 95 -5.02 10.51 -8.84
CA VAL A 95 -5.02 10.20 -10.28
C VAL A 95 -5.89 11.19 -11.04
N SER A 96 -5.72 11.26 -12.37
CA SER A 96 -6.61 12.04 -13.24
C SER A 96 -8.05 11.53 -13.17
N GLY A 97 -9.00 12.40 -13.48
CA GLY A 97 -10.42 12.11 -13.30
C GLY A 97 -10.95 10.93 -14.13
N ASP A 98 -10.31 10.59 -15.25
CA ASP A 98 -10.64 9.45 -16.08
C ASP A 98 -10.28 8.09 -15.45
N LEU A 99 -9.38 8.08 -14.47
CA LEU A 99 -8.99 6.89 -13.70
C LEU A 99 -9.76 6.75 -12.38
N VAL A 100 -10.51 7.76 -11.98
CA VAL A 100 -11.35 7.69 -10.79
C VAL A 100 -12.52 6.73 -11.02
N GLY A 101 -12.66 5.76 -10.13
CA GLY A 101 -13.67 4.70 -10.25
C GLY A 101 -13.19 3.45 -11.00
N VAL A 102 -11.97 3.46 -11.53
CA VAL A 102 -11.28 2.24 -11.94
C VAL A 102 -10.80 1.52 -10.68
N TYR A 103 -10.96 0.20 -10.63
CA TYR A 103 -10.54 -0.58 -9.47
C TYR A 103 -9.00 -0.65 -9.42
N PRO A 104 -8.36 -0.16 -8.36
CA PRO A 104 -6.91 -0.22 -8.23
C PRO A 104 -6.50 -1.61 -7.76
N PHE A 105 -5.61 -2.25 -8.52
CA PHE A 105 -4.95 -3.49 -8.11
C PHE A 105 -3.57 -3.18 -7.52
N MET A 106 -3.26 -3.82 -6.40
CA MET A 106 -1.96 -3.72 -5.74
C MET A 106 -1.15 -4.99 -5.99
N GLY A 107 0.09 -4.84 -6.42
CA GLY A 107 0.95 -6.01 -6.64
C GLY A 107 2.41 -5.64 -6.78
N ASP A 108 3.25 -6.66 -6.92
CA ASP A 108 4.68 -6.54 -7.07
C ASP A 108 5.16 -7.45 -8.20
N LEU A 109 5.95 -6.90 -9.12
CA LEU A 109 6.49 -7.60 -10.29
C LEU A 109 7.99 -7.87 -10.17
N HIS A 110 8.59 -7.62 -9.00
CA HIS A 110 10.02 -7.81 -8.80
C HIS A 110 10.28 -8.38 -7.39
N LEU A 111 10.26 -9.71 -7.30
CA LEU A 111 10.39 -10.43 -6.03
C LEU A 111 11.38 -11.58 -6.17
N HIS A 112 12.29 -11.69 -5.20
CA HIS A 112 13.29 -12.74 -5.16
C HIS A 112 13.01 -13.76 -4.06
N SER A 113 13.37 -14.99 -4.32
CA SER A 113 13.25 -16.10 -3.38
C SER A 113 14.60 -16.73 -3.06
N THR A 114 14.61 -17.79 -2.25
CA THR A 114 15.81 -18.59 -1.96
C THR A 114 16.39 -19.28 -3.20
N TYR A 115 15.75 -19.16 -4.35
CA TYR A 115 16.31 -19.67 -5.62
C TYR A 115 17.33 -18.70 -6.24
N SER A 116 17.39 -17.46 -5.77
CA SER A 116 18.47 -16.51 -6.10
C SER A 116 19.04 -15.89 -4.82
N ASP A 117 18.79 -14.64 -4.55
CA ASP A 117 19.33 -13.87 -3.43
C ASP A 117 18.29 -13.49 -2.38
N GLY A 118 17.04 -13.89 -2.55
CA GLY A 118 16.01 -13.77 -1.54
C GLY A 118 16.21 -14.74 -0.37
N SER A 119 15.58 -14.45 0.76
CA SER A 119 15.74 -15.22 2.01
C SER A 119 14.59 -16.19 2.30
N GLN A 120 13.51 -16.16 1.53
CA GLN A 120 12.29 -16.94 1.76
C GLN A 120 11.97 -17.81 0.55
N THR A 121 11.21 -18.91 0.76
CA THR A 121 10.75 -19.74 -0.36
C THR A 121 9.74 -19.00 -1.22
N PRO A 122 9.60 -19.34 -2.52
CA PRO A 122 8.61 -18.68 -3.39
C PRO A 122 7.19 -18.77 -2.83
N GLU A 123 6.82 -19.89 -2.23
CA GLU A 123 5.50 -20.10 -1.64
C GLU A 123 5.28 -19.23 -0.41
N PHE A 124 6.31 -19.04 0.43
CA PHE A 124 6.23 -18.14 1.58
C PHE A 124 6.08 -16.69 1.14
N VAL A 125 6.85 -16.25 0.13
CA VAL A 125 6.76 -14.91 -0.44
C VAL A 125 5.34 -14.67 -0.94
N ALA A 126 4.80 -15.55 -1.79
CA ALA A 126 3.45 -15.42 -2.34
C ALA A 126 2.38 -15.38 -1.23
N SER A 127 2.48 -16.26 -0.23
CA SER A 127 1.54 -16.29 0.90
C SER A 127 1.60 -15.00 1.72
N SER A 128 2.80 -14.44 1.92
CA SER A 128 2.99 -13.19 2.66
C SER A 128 2.37 -12.00 1.94
N TYR A 129 2.60 -11.88 0.63
CA TYR A 129 2.01 -10.82 -0.18
C TYR A 129 0.48 -10.92 -0.23
N ARG A 130 -0.06 -12.13 -0.38
CA ARG A 130 -1.49 -12.36 -0.26
C ARG A 130 -2.04 -11.91 1.10
N ALA A 131 -1.37 -12.26 2.20
CA ALA A 131 -1.78 -11.87 3.54
C ALA A 131 -1.73 -10.35 3.77
N HIS A 132 -0.95 -9.62 2.96
CA HIS A 132 -0.89 -8.16 2.95
C HIS A 132 -1.87 -7.50 1.98
N GLY A 133 -2.73 -8.28 1.33
CA GLY A 133 -3.79 -7.77 0.45
C GLY A 133 -3.33 -7.45 -0.96
N CYS A 134 -2.21 -8.01 -1.43
CA CYS A 134 -1.82 -7.90 -2.82
C CYS A 134 -2.73 -8.72 -3.73
N ASP A 135 -3.06 -8.17 -4.89
CA ASP A 135 -3.91 -8.76 -5.91
C ASP A 135 -3.13 -9.58 -6.92
N PHE A 136 -1.87 -9.19 -7.17
CA PHE A 136 -0.99 -9.90 -8.10
C PHE A 136 0.48 -9.82 -7.68
N LEU A 137 1.28 -10.80 -8.13
CA LEU A 137 2.74 -10.75 -8.02
C LEU A 137 3.44 -11.61 -9.07
N ALA A 138 4.74 -11.32 -9.29
CA ALA A 138 5.66 -12.18 -10.00
C ALA A 138 6.89 -12.50 -9.13
N ILE A 139 7.28 -13.78 -9.07
CA ILE A 139 8.59 -14.17 -8.54
C ILE A 139 9.58 -14.09 -9.71
N THR A 140 10.60 -13.25 -9.57
CA THR A 140 11.58 -12.93 -10.63
C THR A 140 13.00 -13.21 -10.17
N ASP A 141 13.27 -14.44 -9.75
CA ASP A 141 14.60 -14.86 -9.33
C ASP A 141 15.62 -14.70 -10.48
N HIS A 142 16.83 -14.24 -10.14
CA HIS A 142 17.93 -14.06 -11.10
C HIS A 142 18.21 -15.33 -11.90
N TYR A 143 18.15 -15.21 -13.24
CA TYR A 143 18.46 -16.29 -14.21
C TYR A 143 17.63 -17.56 -14.00
N ARG A 144 16.45 -17.48 -13.37
CA ARG A 144 15.65 -18.66 -13.00
C ARG A 144 14.16 -18.41 -13.16
N TYR A 145 13.62 -18.89 -14.25
CA TYR A 145 12.19 -18.82 -14.55
C TYR A 145 11.35 -19.84 -13.73
N TYR A 146 11.97 -20.99 -13.39
CA TYR A 146 11.28 -22.10 -12.72
C TYR A 146 10.58 -21.75 -11.40
N PRO A 147 11.12 -20.88 -10.51
CA PRO A 147 10.46 -20.57 -9.24
C PRO A 147 9.08 -19.94 -9.43
N SER A 148 8.88 -19.12 -10.47
CA SER A 148 7.59 -18.54 -10.79
C SER A 148 6.55 -19.60 -11.20
N LEU A 149 6.95 -20.58 -11.99
CA LEU A 149 6.08 -21.72 -12.37
C LEU A 149 5.75 -22.60 -11.16
N ARG A 150 6.71 -22.81 -10.29
CA ARG A 150 6.54 -23.60 -9.07
C ARG A 150 5.49 -22.99 -8.15
N VAL A 151 5.52 -21.70 -7.91
CA VAL A 151 4.55 -21.05 -7.06
C VAL A 151 3.15 -21.10 -7.65
N MET A 152 3.02 -20.93 -8.98
CA MET A 152 1.73 -21.09 -9.66
C MET A 152 1.17 -22.50 -9.48
N GLU A 153 1.98 -23.53 -9.66
CA GLU A 153 1.56 -24.93 -9.45
C GLU A 153 1.14 -25.20 -8.00
N SER A 154 1.87 -24.63 -7.03
CA SER A 154 1.57 -24.79 -5.61
C SER A 154 0.25 -24.14 -5.18
N PHE A 155 -0.19 -23.12 -5.89
CA PHE A 155 -1.41 -22.36 -5.57
C PHE A 155 -2.62 -22.71 -6.45
N LYS A 156 -2.47 -23.54 -7.48
CA LYS A 156 -3.50 -23.78 -8.50
C LYS A 156 -4.83 -24.32 -7.94
N ASP A 157 -4.77 -25.13 -6.89
CA ASP A 157 -5.93 -25.76 -6.26
C ASP A 157 -6.34 -25.05 -4.95
N ILE A 158 -5.69 -23.95 -4.61
CA ILE A 158 -5.99 -23.17 -3.41
C ILE A 158 -6.92 -22.04 -3.80
N PRO A 159 -8.16 -21.98 -3.28
CA PRO A 159 -9.05 -20.84 -3.51
C PRO A 159 -8.40 -19.56 -2.96
N ASN A 160 -8.00 -18.68 -3.83
CA ASN A 160 -7.41 -17.40 -3.48
C ASN A 160 -7.68 -16.38 -4.59
N GLU A 161 -7.55 -15.11 -4.26
CA GLU A 161 -7.75 -13.99 -5.19
C GLU A 161 -6.43 -13.41 -5.71
N LEU A 162 -5.29 -14.06 -5.40
CA LEU A 162 -3.98 -13.64 -5.83
C LEU A 162 -3.69 -14.11 -7.26
N THR A 163 -3.43 -13.17 -8.16
CA THR A 163 -2.98 -13.48 -9.52
C THR A 163 -1.47 -13.66 -9.53
N LEU A 164 -1.01 -14.86 -9.86
CA LEU A 164 0.40 -15.18 -9.99
C LEU A 164 0.84 -15.03 -11.44
N LEU A 165 1.87 -14.24 -11.68
CA LEU A 165 2.46 -14.00 -12.99
C LEU A 165 3.82 -14.72 -13.07
N THR A 166 4.18 -15.15 -14.27
CA THR A 166 5.48 -15.74 -14.53
C THR A 166 6.51 -14.65 -14.78
N GLY A 167 7.75 -14.85 -14.29
CA GLY A 167 8.81 -13.88 -14.47
C GLY A 167 10.19 -14.46 -14.19
N GLU A 168 11.20 -13.72 -14.61
CA GLU A 168 12.63 -13.94 -14.43
C GLU A 168 13.34 -12.60 -14.54
N GLU A 169 14.42 -12.41 -13.80
CA GLU A 169 15.33 -11.27 -13.90
C GLU A 169 16.71 -11.66 -14.45
#